data_f6427fb8e174b359c6e4f79fd24aec2d
#
_entry.id   f6427fb8e174b359c6e4f79fd24aec2d
#
_cell.length_a   1.000
_cell.length_b   1.000
_cell.length_c   1.000
_cell.angle_alpha   90.00
_cell.angle_beta   90.00
_cell.angle_gamma   90.00
#
_symmetry.space_group_name_H-M   'P 1'
#
loop_
_entity.id
_entity.type
_entity.pdbx_description
1 polymer ?
#
loop_
_entity_poly.entity_id
_entity_poly.type
_entity_poly.pdbx_seq_one_letter_code
_entity_poly.pdbx_strand_id
1 'polypeptide(L)'
;MSIKKTEKRFFRIIIPAYNIAELLPRMVESIRRQSCQDYHLIIVDDQSTDDTWAVIQKLKPDLALQMDHKGLAAGARNKGMEYHKGDAYTLWLDGDDELIDDDAFQKIKDCAESHDMPDIIRFNYIKTALSTGLRGNHHDRYPDSITPKDIALHIAAGMPWSKAVKTELCVEFPEDLIIDDCYQHIFQCDVRETAAVIHDDLYEWLVREGSCTTTNDRKKEARWYLEIYKLMMNEDELKHSWAKEAARQRIQWIKDRYLT
;
A
#
# COMPACT_ATOMS: atom_id res chain seq x y z
N MET A 1 -9.01 21.30 -19.62
CA MET A 1 -9.81 20.13 -19.99
C MET A 1 -10.89 19.95 -18.94
N SER A 2 -12.17 19.99 -19.30
CA SER A 2 -13.26 19.73 -18.33
C SER A 2 -13.23 18.25 -17.98
N ILE A 3 -12.88 17.92 -16.74
CA ILE A 3 -12.99 16.56 -16.21
C ILE A 3 -14.48 16.25 -16.21
N LYS A 4 -14.94 15.40 -17.13
CA LYS A 4 -16.28 14.82 -17.06
C LYS A 4 -16.40 14.26 -15.65
N LYS A 5 -17.52 14.55 -14.95
CA LYS A 5 -17.86 13.97 -13.66
C LYS A 5 -17.80 12.45 -13.84
N THR A 6 -16.66 11.85 -13.48
CA THR A 6 -16.45 10.40 -13.63
C THR A 6 -17.42 9.68 -12.72
N GLU A 7 -18.05 8.65 -13.24
CA GLU A 7 -18.93 7.77 -12.50
C GLU A 7 -18.14 7.18 -11.33
N LYS A 8 -18.74 7.12 -10.14
CA LYS A 8 -18.10 6.52 -8.96
C LYS A 8 -17.91 5.03 -9.19
N ARG A 9 -16.76 4.51 -8.77
CA ARG A 9 -16.42 3.10 -8.78
C ARG A 9 -16.26 2.58 -7.34
N PHE A 10 -16.22 1.25 -7.22
CA PHE A 10 -15.97 0.66 -5.90
C PHE A 10 -14.50 0.85 -5.49
N PHE A 11 -13.56 0.70 -6.41
CA PHE A 11 -12.14 0.83 -6.12
C PHE A 11 -11.47 1.99 -6.86
N ARG A 12 -10.59 2.69 -6.13
CA ARG A 12 -9.54 3.54 -6.66
C ARG A 12 -8.21 2.82 -6.49
N ILE A 13 -7.59 2.41 -7.58
CA ILE A 13 -6.31 1.71 -7.58
C ILE A 13 -5.23 2.69 -7.97
N ILE A 14 -4.20 2.84 -7.13
CA ILE A 14 -3.08 3.75 -7.35
C ILE A 14 -1.79 2.93 -7.41
N ILE A 15 -1.06 3.05 -8.51
CA ILE A 15 0.23 2.39 -8.74
C ILE A 15 1.32 3.45 -8.88
N PRO A 16 2.24 3.60 -7.90
CA PRO A 16 3.48 4.34 -8.10
C PRO A 16 4.41 3.56 -9.03
N ALA A 17 5.06 4.23 -9.96
CA ALA A 17 5.96 3.63 -10.93
C ALA A 17 7.27 4.41 -11.04
N TYR A 18 8.40 3.73 -10.89
CA TYR A 18 9.73 4.29 -11.12
C TYR A 18 10.69 3.22 -11.61
N ASN A 19 11.15 3.35 -12.87
CA ASN A 19 12.08 2.43 -13.52
C ASN A 19 11.66 0.94 -13.42
N ILE A 20 10.41 0.66 -13.80
CA ILE A 20 9.79 -0.67 -13.76
C ILE A 20 9.13 -1.06 -15.10
N ALA A 21 9.67 -0.57 -16.22
CA ALA A 21 9.09 -0.79 -17.56
C ALA A 21 8.79 -2.26 -17.86
N GLU A 22 9.68 -3.19 -17.44
CA GLU A 22 9.55 -4.63 -17.68
C GLU A 22 8.55 -5.32 -16.73
N LEU A 23 8.30 -4.77 -15.56
CA LEU A 23 7.52 -5.39 -14.49
C LEU A 23 6.07 -4.93 -14.48
N LEU A 24 5.85 -3.62 -14.73
CA LEU A 24 4.54 -2.99 -14.68
C LEU A 24 3.45 -3.68 -15.52
N PRO A 25 3.73 -4.21 -16.72
CA PRO A 25 2.71 -4.92 -17.51
C PRO A 25 2.08 -6.10 -16.77
N ARG A 26 2.85 -6.85 -15.97
CA ARG A 26 2.36 -8.01 -15.21
C ARG A 26 1.35 -7.58 -14.14
N MET A 27 1.66 -6.54 -13.36
CA MET A 27 0.72 -5.98 -12.37
C MET A 27 -0.58 -5.51 -13.06
N VAL A 28 -0.49 -4.75 -14.14
CA VAL A 28 -1.67 -4.24 -14.84
C VAL A 28 -2.50 -5.38 -15.44
N GLU A 29 -1.86 -6.44 -15.94
CA GLU A 29 -2.57 -7.62 -16.45
C GLU A 29 -3.29 -8.37 -15.32
N SER A 30 -2.68 -8.50 -14.14
CA SER A 30 -3.32 -9.12 -12.98
C SER A 30 -4.55 -8.35 -12.51
N ILE A 31 -4.54 -7.01 -12.62
CA ILE A 31 -5.71 -6.16 -12.36
C ILE A 31 -6.79 -6.37 -13.41
N ARG A 32 -6.44 -6.48 -14.68
CA ARG A 32 -7.40 -6.66 -15.77
C ARG A 32 -8.07 -8.03 -15.79
N ARG A 33 -7.41 -9.05 -15.26
CA ARG A 33 -7.98 -10.39 -15.11
C ARG A 33 -9.03 -10.48 -14.01
N GLN A 34 -9.10 -9.49 -13.10
CA GLN A 34 -10.04 -9.53 -12.00
C GLN A 34 -11.48 -9.70 -12.48
N SER A 35 -12.27 -10.55 -11.83
CA SER A 35 -13.69 -10.75 -12.13
C SER A 35 -14.52 -9.49 -11.84
N CYS A 36 -14.18 -8.73 -10.81
CA CYS A 36 -14.78 -7.42 -10.52
C CYS A 36 -14.02 -6.31 -11.24
N GLN A 37 -14.70 -5.65 -12.21
CA GLN A 37 -14.15 -4.55 -13.01
C GLN A 37 -14.61 -3.16 -12.52
N ASP A 38 -15.08 -3.05 -11.29
CA ASP A 38 -15.63 -1.82 -10.71
C ASP A 38 -14.51 -0.97 -10.07
N TYR A 39 -13.53 -0.55 -10.88
CA TYR A 39 -12.37 0.22 -10.43
C TYR A 39 -11.99 1.36 -11.38
N HIS A 40 -11.26 2.35 -10.85
CA HIS A 40 -10.42 3.27 -11.61
C HIS A 40 -8.96 2.93 -11.39
N LEU A 41 -8.21 2.76 -12.47
CA LEU A 41 -6.77 2.50 -12.44
C LEU A 41 -6.00 3.79 -12.71
N ILE A 42 -5.21 4.22 -11.73
CA ILE A 42 -4.33 5.38 -11.78
C ILE A 42 -2.89 4.91 -11.70
N ILE A 43 -2.07 5.26 -12.68
CA ILE A 43 -0.62 4.97 -12.65
C ILE A 43 0.13 6.28 -12.65
N VAL A 44 1.04 6.45 -11.69
CA VAL A 44 1.82 7.67 -11.49
C VAL A 44 3.29 7.38 -11.69
N ASP A 45 3.87 7.95 -12.73
CA ASP A 45 5.31 7.87 -13.02
C ASP A 45 6.09 8.90 -12.20
N ASP A 46 7.01 8.45 -11.35
CA ASP A 46 7.86 9.28 -10.51
C ASP A 46 9.17 9.67 -11.24
N GLN A 47 9.05 10.26 -12.43
CA GLN A 47 10.18 10.67 -13.27
C GLN A 47 11.12 9.52 -13.63
N SER A 48 10.59 8.44 -14.17
CA SER A 48 11.38 7.33 -14.67
C SER A 48 12.37 7.76 -15.76
N THR A 49 13.53 7.12 -15.76
CA THR A 49 14.60 7.35 -16.75
C THR A 49 14.69 6.23 -17.79
N ASP A 50 13.93 5.16 -17.60
CA ASP A 50 13.74 4.05 -18.54
C ASP A 50 12.45 4.23 -19.36
N ASP A 51 12.00 3.19 -20.05
CA ASP A 51 10.80 3.20 -20.87
C ASP A 51 9.48 3.13 -20.07
N THR A 52 9.49 3.26 -18.72
CA THR A 52 8.30 3.11 -17.87
C THR A 52 7.15 4.02 -18.32
N TRP A 53 7.42 5.31 -18.60
CA TRP A 53 6.39 6.24 -19.06
C TRP A 53 5.76 5.81 -20.39
N ALA A 54 6.59 5.37 -21.34
CA ALA A 54 6.10 4.87 -22.63
C ALA A 54 5.24 3.60 -22.47
N VAL A 55 5.60 2.72 -21.53
CA VAL A 55 4.83 1.53 -21.16
C VAL A 55 3.50 1.91 -20.54
N ILE A 56 3.46 2.86 -19.59
CA ILE A 56 2.21 3.37 -18.99
C ILE A 56 1.24 3.87 -20.07
N GLN A 57 1.74 4.66 -21.02
CA GLN A 57 0.91 5.16 -22.12
C GLN A 57 0.34 4.04 -23.01
N LYS A 58 1.11 2.97 -23.25
CA LYS A 58 0.64 1.79 -24.01
C LYS A 58 -0.38 0.96 -23.21
N LEU A 59 -0.22 0.89 -21.91
CA LEU A 59 -1.12 0.17 -21.00
C LEU A 59 -2.49 0.87 -20.87
N LYS A 60 -2.61 2.17 -21.17
CA LYS A 60 -3.87 2.93 -21.16
C LYS A 60 -4.67 2.73 -19.87
N PRO A 61 -4.14 3.10 -18.68
CA PRO A 61 -4.94 3.17 -17.47
C PRO A 61 -6.05 4.22 -17.62
N ASP A 62 -7.00 4.27 -16.68
CA ASP A 62 -8.01 5.33 -16.68
C ASP A 62 -7.36 6.71 -16.50
N LEU A 63 -6.26 6.76 -15.74
CA LEU A 63 -5.47 7.98 -15.59
C LEU A 63 -3.97 7.66 -15.54
N ALA A 64 -3.21 8.23 -16.47
CA ALA A 64 -1.75 8.21 -16.49
C ALA A 64 -1.24 9.59 -16.05
N LEU A 65 -0.42 9.64 -15.01
CA LEU A 65 0.17 10.86 -14.47
C LEU A 65 1.69 10.75 -14.48
N GLN A 66 2.36 11.87 -14.68
CA GLN A 66 3.80 11.99 -14.51
C GLN A 66 4.08 13.09 -13.48
N MET A 67 4.95 12.82 -12.52
CA MET A 67 5.36 13.81 -11.53
C MET A 67 6.20 14.91 -12.19
N ASP A 68 6.09 16.12 -11.72
CA ASP A 68 6.92 17.27 -12.15
C ASP A 68 8.25 17.34 -11.38
N HIS A 69 8.34 16.65 -10.24
CA HIS A 69 9.54 16.47 -9.43
C HIS A 69 9.59 15.03 -8.90
N LYS A 70 10.74 14.58 -8.44
CA LYS A 70 10.87 13.25 -7.85
C LYS A 70 10.32 13.26 -6.44
N GLY A 71 9.23 12.52 -6.22
CA GLY A 71 8.50 12.44 -4.95
C GLY A 71 8.61 11.09 -4.25
N LEU A 72 9.37 10.14 -4.82
CA LEU A 72 9.41 8.74 -4.38
C LEU A 72 8.01 8.07 -4.46
N ALA A 73 7.88 6.90 -3.87
CA ALA A 73 6.60 6.19 -3.85
C ALA A 73 5.51 6.98 -3.09
N ALA A 74 5.90 7.71 -2.04
CA ALA A 74 5.02 8.58 -1.26
C ALA A 74 4.36 9.66 -2.11
N GLY A 75 5.18 10.47 -2.80
CA GLY A 75 4.68 11.55 -3.64
C GLY A 75 3.80 11.04 -4.79
N ALA A 76 4.19 9.93 -5.42
CA ALA A 76 3.38 9.31 -6.47
C ALA A 76 2.03 8.80 -5.94
N ARG A 77 1.98 8.19 -4.74
CA ARG A 77 0.74 7.76 -4.09
C ARG A 77 -0.14 8.96 -3.75
N ASN A 78 0.43 10.03 -3.16
CA ASN A 78 -0.28 11.26 -2.85
C ASN A 78 -0.86 11.90 -4.12
N LYS A 79 -0.07 11.97 -5.19
CA LYS A 79 -0.52 12.49 -6.49
C LYS A 79 -1.71 11.71 -7.03
N GLY A 80 -1.69 10.39 -6.94
CA GLY A 80 -2.83 9.54 -7.32
C GLY A 80 -4.07 9.81 -6.47
N MET A 81 -3.90 10.09 -5.17
CA MET A 81 -5.00 10.38 -4.25
C MET A 81 -5.76 11.70 -4.53
N GLU A 82 -5.21 12.60 -5.34
CA GLU A 82 -5.92 13.82 -5.76
C GLU A 82 -7.15 13.52 -6.63
N TYR A 83 -7.21 12.32 -7.24
CA TYR A 83 -8.22 11.93 -8.24
C TYR A 83 -9.18 10.88 -7.70
N HIS A 84 -10.36 10.76 -8.34
CA HIS A 84 -11.39 9.75 -8.03
C HIS A 84 -11.74 9.65 -6.53
N LYS A 85 -11.78 10.77 -5.83
CA LYS A 85 -12.05 10.86 -4.37
C LYS A 85 -13.44 10.37 -3.95
N GLY A 86 -14.32 10.13 -4.92
CA GLY A 86 -15.66 9.62 -4.67
C GLY A 86 -15.79 8.11 -4.70
N ASP A 87 -14.74 7.37 -5.08
CA ASP A 87 -14.73 5.91 -5.06
C ASP A 87 -14.76 5.39 -3.62
N ALA A 88 -15.25 4.16 -3.41
CA ALA A 88 -15.48 3.68 -2.05
C ALA A 88 -14.18 3.34 -1.32
N TYR A 89 -13.31 2.55 -1.95
CA TYR A 89 -12.05 2.11 -1.36
C TYR A 89 -10.84 2.46 -2.21
N THR A 90 -9.71 2.75 -1.55
CA THR A 90 -8.40 2.93 -2.19
C THR A 90 -7.51 1.74 -1.90
N LEU A 91 -6.86 1.23 -2.96
CA LEU A 91 -5.76 0.29 -2.90
C LEU A 91 -4.51 0.95 -3.49
N TRP A 92 -3.38 0.84 -2.80
CA TRP A 92 -2.07 1.21 -3.32
C TRP A 92 -1.32 -0.08 -3.64
N LEU A 93 -1.13 -0.39 -4.93
CA LEU A 93 -0.46 -1.60 -5.37
C LEU A 93 0.92 -1.24 -5.93
N ASP A 94 1.96 -1.99 -5.57
CA ASP A 94 3.29 -1.74 -6.11
C ASP A 94 3.41 -2.33 -7.52
N GLY A 95 3.94 -1.53 -8.46
CA GLY A 95 3.91 -1.86 -9.89
C GLY A 95 4.86 -3.01 -10.30
N ASP A 96 5.71 -3.49 -9.39
CA ASP A 96 6.62 -4.62 -9.58
C ASP A 96 6.14 -5.94 -8.96
N ASP A 97 4.92 -5.95 -8.40
CA ASP A 97 4.27 -7.09 -7.78
C ASP A 97 3.14 -7.69 -8.64
N GLU A 98 2.23 -8.49 -8.06
CA GLU A 98 1.11 -9.13 -8.76
C GLU A 98 -0.07 -9.46 -7.83
N LEU A 99 -1.30 -9.34 -8.35
CA LEU A 99 -2.47 -9.99 -7.76
C LEU A 99 -2.50 -11.46 -8.22
N ILE A 100 -2.59 -12.40 -7.29
CA ILE A 100 -2.50 -13.85 -7.59
C ILE A 100 -3.86 -14.54 -7.66
N ASP A 101 -4.91 -13.87 -7.23
CA ASP A 101 -6.28 -14.37 -7.25
C ASP A 101 -7.12 -13.48 -8.18
N ASP A 102 -7.72 -14.08 -9.21
CA ASP A 102 -8.52 -13.35 -10.20
C ASP A 102 -9.86 -12.85 -9.62
N ASP A 103 -10.24 -13.31 -8.41
CA ASP A 103 -11.40 -12.84 -7.64
C ASP A 103 -11.02 -11.90 -6.47
N ALA A 104 -9.77 -11.44 -6.38
CA ALA A 104 -9.30 -10.63 -5.26
C ALA A 104 -10.19 -9.40 -5.02
N PHE A 105 -10.54 -8.65 -6.06
CA PHE A 105 -11.40 -7.48 -5.93
C PHE A 105 -12.84 -7.85 -5.55
N GLN A 106 -13.36 -8.97 -6.06
CA GLN A 106 -14.68 -9.44 -5.67
C GLN A 106 -14.71 -9.84 -4.19
N LYS A 107 -13.69 -10.56 -3.72
CA LYS A 107 -13.55 -10.94 -2.30
C LYS A 107 -13.46 -9.73 -1.38
N ILE A 108 -12.72 -8.68 -1.78
CA ILE A 108 -12.64 -7.42 -1.01
C ILE A 108 -14.01 -6.74 -0.98
N LYS A 109 -14.74 -6.70 -2.10
CA LYS A 109 -16.07 -6.12 -2.20
C LYS A 109 -17.09 -6.88 -1.33
N ASP A 110 -17.12 -8.21 -1.42
CA ASP A 110 -17.99 -9.06 -0.61
C ASP A 110 -17.70 -8.92 0.90
N CYS A 111 -16.41 -8.84 1.26
CA CYS A 111 -16.01 -8.58 2.63
C CYS A 111 -16.49 -7.20 3.11
N ALA A 112 -16.35 -6.16 2.27
CA ALA A 112 -16.84 -4.83 2.59
C ALA A 112 -18.34 -4.81 2.86
N GLU A 113 -19.13 -5.42 1.96
CA GLU A 113 -20.59 -5.45 2.03
C GLU A 113 -21.07 -6.29 3.23
N SER A 114 -20.41 -7.41 3.52
CA SER A 114 -20.79 -8.30 4.64
C SER A 114 -20.44 -7.76 6.03
N HIS A 115 -19.52 -6.78 6.12
CA HIS A 115 -19.07 -6.15 7.38
C HIS A 115 -19.51 -4.69 7.51
N ASP A 116 -20.59 -4.29 6.85
CA ASP A 116 -21.13 -2.92 6.89
C ASP A 116 -20.10 -1.85 6.47
N MET A 117 -19.38 -2.12 5.39
CA MET A 117 -18.39 -1.20 4.80
C MET A 117 -17.35 -0.75 5.82
N PRO A 118 -16.46 -1.63 6.33
CA PRO A 118 -15.48 -1.29 7.34
C PRO A 118 -14.46 -0.27 6.81
N ASP A 119 -13.84 0.50 7.70
CA ASP A 119 -12.92 1.57 7.31
C ASP A 119 -11.62 1.05 6.68
N ILE A 120 -11.21 -0.17 7.07
CA ILE A 120 -10.03 -0.85 6.56
C ILE A 120 -10.29 -2.36 6.41
N ILE A 121 -9.88 -2.92 5.27
CA ILE A 121 -9.93 -4.36 5.00
C ILE A 121 -8.50 -4.83 4.78
N ARG A 122 -8.04 -5.73 5.63
CA ARG A 122 -6.73 -6.37 5.54
C ARG A 122 -6.84 -7.71 4.82
N PHE A 123 -5.88 -8.05 3.97
CA PHE A 123 -5.80 -9.37 3.32
C PHE A 123 -4.38 -9.94 3.38
N ASN A 124 -4.27 -11.26 3.19
CA ASN A 124 -2.99 -11.96 3.20
C ASN A 124 -2.27 -11.88 1.85
N TYR A 125 -0.98 -12.24 1.89
CA TYR A 125 -0.10 -12.20 0.73
C TYR A 125 0.97 -13.29 0.79
N ILE A 126 1.55 -13.57 -0.37
CA ILE A 126 2.69 -14.47 -0.53
C ILE A 126 3.92 -13.60 -0.85
N LYS A 127 5.07 -14.01 -0.29
CA LYS A 127 6.37 -13.44 -0.63
C LYS A 127 7.15 -14.41 -1.50
N THR A 128 7.57 -13.98 -2.68
CA THR A 128 8.37 -14.80 -3.61
C THR A 128 9.70 -14.12 -3.91
N ALA A 129 10.80 -14.85 -3.68
CA ALA A 129 12.13 -14.41 -4.05
C ALA A 129 12.39 -14.78 -5.52
N LEU A 130 12.44 -13.81 -6.42
CA LEU A 130 12.61 -14.06 -7.86
C LEU A 130 13.93 -14.77 -8.21
N SER A 131 15.01 -14.53 -7.43
CA SER A 131 16.32 -15.16 -7.67
C SER A 131 16.35 -16.65 -7.39
N THR A 132 15.48 -17.16 -6.52
CA THR A 132 15.48 -18.57 -6.09
C THR A 132 14.16 -19.29 -6.38
N GLY A 133 13.10 -18.55 -6.71
CA GLY A 133 11.74 -19.07 -6.82
C GLY A 133 11.15 -19.53 -5.47
N LEU A 134 11.82 -19.26 -4.35
CA LEU A 134 11.31 -19.65 -3.03
C LEU A 134 10.09 -18.79 -2.70
N ARG A 135 8.99 -19.47 -2.41
CA ARG A 135 7.70 -18.94 -2.03
C ARG A 135 7.50 -19.11 -0.53
N GLY A 136 7.26 -18.03 0.18
CA GLY A 136 6.94 -18.04 1.60
C GLY A 136 5.53 -17.47 1.84
N ASN A 137 4.69 -18.23 2.52
CA ASN A 137 3.38 -17.73 2.91
C ASN A 137 3.52 -16.88 4.16
N HIS A 138 3.03 -15.66 4.12
CA HIS A 138 2.87 -14.80 5.27
C HIS A 138 1.40 -14.78 5.67
N HIS A 139 1.00 -15.81 6.42
CA HIS A 139 -0.32 -15.82 7.03
C HIS A 139 -0.25 -15.05 8.35
N ASP A 140 -0.77 -13.85 8.35
CA ASP A 140 -1.08 -13.16 9.57
C ASP A 140 -2.26 -13.88 10.22
N ARG A 141 -2.06 -14.45 11.40
CA ARG A 141 -3.10 -15.13 12.16
C ARG A 141 -3.97 -14.09 12.89
N TYR A 142 -4.68 -13.29 12.12
CA TYR A 142 -5.70 -12.43 12.71
C TYR A 142 -6.93 -13.25 13.09
N PRO A 143 -7.61 -12.92 14.19
CA PRO A 143 -8.96 -13.43 14.44
C PRO A 143 -9.95 -12.85 13.41
N ASP A 144 -11.10 -13.50 13.23
CA ASP A 144 -12.16 -13.02 12.33
C ASP A 144 -12.70 -11.63 12.72
N SER A 145 -12.59 -11.27 14.00
CA SER A 145 -12.91 -9.94 14.50
C SER A 145 -11.64 -9.20 14.90
N ILE A 146 -11.31 -8.15 14.17
CA ILE A 146 -10.14 -7.32 14.40
C ILE A 146 -10.51 -5.84 14.49
N THR A 147 -9.64 -5.06 15.10
CA THR A 147 -9.75 -3.60 15.18
C THR A 147 -8.60 -2.93 14.42
N PRO A 148 -8.72 -1.64 14.06
CA PRO A 148 -7.60 -0.89 13.50
C PRO A 148 -6.38 -0.89 14.43
N LYS A 149 -6.58 -0.91 15.74
CA LYS A 149 -5.51 -1.06 16.74
C LYS A 149 -4.74 -2.38 16.56
N ASP A 150 -5.44 -3.49 16.36
CA ASP A 150 -4.81 -4.80 16.16
C ASP A 150 -3.96 -4.80 14.89
N ILE A 151 -4.45 -4.16 13.82
CA ILE A 151 -3.69 -3.99 12.57
C ILE A 151 -2.46 -3.12 12.82
N ALA A 152 -2.57 -2.00 13.53
CA ALA A 152 -1.46 -1.09 13.80
C ALA A 152 -0.35 -1.74 14.65
N LEU A 153 -0.71 -2.60 15.58
CA LEU A 153 0.24 -3.33 16.43
C LEU A 153 0.94 -4.47 15.68
N HIS A 154 0.40 -4.93 14.56
CA HIS A 154 0.97 -6.04 13.81
C HIS A 154 2.09 -5.59 12.87
N ILE A 155 3.30 -6.13 13.04
CA ILE A 155 4.51 -5.68 12.32
C ILE A 155 4.40 -5.88 10.79
N ALA A 156 3.82 -6.98 10.36
CA ALA A 156 3.69 -7.32 8.94
C ALA A 156 2.57 -6.55 8.21
N ALA A 157 1.79 -5.75 8.92
CA ALA A 157 0.67 -5.01 8.33
C ALA A 157 1.04 -3.60 7.80
N GLY A 158 2.33 -3.22 7.87
CA GLY A 158 2.79 -1.88 7.49
C GLY A 158 2.60 -1.55 6.01
N MET A 159 2.68 -2.53 5.13
CA MET A 159 2.71 -2.33 3.69
C MET A 159 1.37 -1.77 3.16
N PRO A 160 1.40 -0.70 2.34
CA PRO A 160 0.20 -0.10 1.77
C PRO A 160 -0.63 -1.08 0.93
N TRP A 161 0.04 -1.92 0.15
CA TRP A 161 -0.57 -2.87 -0.78
C TRP A 161 -1.29 -4.05 -0.13
N SER A 162 -1.21 -4.21 1.17
CA SER A 162 -1.82 -5.33 1.90
C SER A 162 -3.21 -5.03 2.45
N LYS A 163 -3.82 -3.92 2.05
CA LYS A 163 -5.10 -3.46 2.59
C LYS A 163 -5.88 -2.58 1.61
N ALA A 164 -7.20 -2.63 1.69
CA ALA A 164 -8.10 -1.66 1.10
C ALA A 164 -8.59 -0.70 2.19
N VAL A 165 -8.64 0.59 1.89
CA VAL A 165 -8.95 1.65 2.86
C VAL A 165 -10.06 2.52 2.30
N LYS A 166 -11.07 2.88 3.10
CA LYS A 166 -12.09 3.85 2.67
C LYS A 166 -11.43 5.10 2.10
N THR A 167 -11.81 5.47 0.90
CA THR A 167 -11.17 6.57 0.16
C THR A 167 -11.24 7.90 0.89
N GLU A 168 -12.34 8.19 1.56
CA GLU A 168 -12.55 9.43 2.33
C GLU A 168 -11.70 9.50 3.61
N LEU A 169 -11.17 8.37 4.07
CA LEU A 169 -10.31 8.24 5.25
C LEU A 169 -8.83 8.05 4.89
N CYS A 170 -8.43 8.23 3.62
CA CYS A 170 -7.03 8.11 3.22
C CYS A 170 -6.20 9.27 3.81
N VAL A 171 -5.09 8.92 4.44
CA VAL A 171 -4.10 9.85 4.98
C VAL A 171 -2.93 9.96 4.02
N GLU A 172 -2.38 11.15 3.82
CA GLU A 172 -1.23 11.40 2.96
C GLU A 172 0.03 10.68 3.47
N PHE A 173 0.88 10.31 2.54
CA PHE A 173 2.20 9.74 2.82
C PHE A 173 3.20 10.86 3.02
N PRO A 174 4.13 10.76 3.99
CA PRO A 174 5.18 11.75 4.17
C PRO A 174 6.20 11.64 3.03
N GLU A 175 6.29 12.64 2.17
CA GLU A 175 7.10 12.61 0.94
C GLU A 175 8.61 12.65 1.19
N ASP A 176 9.03 13.21 2.31
CA ASP A 176 10.45 13.33 2.67
C ASP A 176 11.06 12.04 3.27
N LEU A 177 10.27 10.97 3.39
CA LEU A 177 10.69 9.73 4.03
C LEU A 177 10.82 8.60 3.01
N ILE A 178 11.96 7.93 2.98
CA ILE A 178 12.20 6.77 2.09
C ILE A 178 11.35 5.57 2.52
N ILE A 179 10.98 5.47 3.80
CA ILE A 179 10.13 4.43 4.38
C ILE A 179 8.86 5.11 4.90
N ASP A 180 8.08 5.60 3.95
CA ASP A 180 6.82 6.30 4.15
C ASP A 180 5.71 5.41 4.69
N ASP A 181 5.72 4.13 4.33
CA ASP A 181 4.69 3.15 4.63
C ASP A 181 4.52 2.87 6.13
N CYS A 182 5.60 2.85 6.90
CA CYS A 182 5.54 2.60 8.34
C CYS A 182 4.91 3.75 9.12
N TYR A 183 5.21 4.99 8.74
CA TYR A 183 4.60 6.19 9.32
C TYR A 183 3.11 6.22 8.98
N GLN A 184 2.82 6.17 7.71
CA GLN A 184 1.47 6.23 7.18
C GLN A 184 0.57 5.11 7.74
N HIS A 185 1.13 3.92 7.97
CA HIS A 185 0.38 2.78 8.51
C HIS A 185 -0.30 3.06 9.85
N ILE A 186 0.42 3.66 10.82
CA ILE A 186 -0.15 3.96 12.13
C ILE A 186 -1.19 5.08 12.02
N PHE A 187 -0.94 6.12 11.25
CA PHE A 187 -1.93 7.17 10.99
C PHE A 187 -3.16 6.63 10.27
N GLN A 188 -2.96 5.77 9.29
CA GLN A 188 -4.07 5.10 8.61
C GLN A 188 -4.94 4.29 9.58
N CYS A 189 -4.36 3.66 10.60
CA CYS A 189 -5.13 2.95 11.61
C CYS A 189 -5.75 3.89 12.65
N ASP A 190 -5.05 4.96 13.02
CA ASP A 190 -5.48 5.88 14.10
C ASP A 190 -6.75 6.66 13.75
N VAL A 191 -6.98 6.97 12.48
CA VAL A 191 -8.18 7.71 12.05
C VAL A 191 -9.41 6.83 11.79
N ARG A 192 -9.31 5.50 12.04
CA ARG A 192 -10.36 4.52 11.73
C ARG A 192 -10.95 3.87 12.97
N GLU A 193 -12.20 3.43 12.84
CA GLU A 193 -12.95 2.81 13.93
C GLU A 193 -13.22 1.32 13.67
N THR A 194 -13.33 0.91 12.39
CA THR A 194 -13.76 -0.44 12.01
C THR A 194 -12.75 -1.11 11.08
N ALA A 195 -12.60 -2.43 11.21
CA ALA A 195 -11.73 -3.23 10.37
C ALA A 195 -12.31 -4.62 10.09
N ALA A 196 -11.93 -5.19 8.94
CA ALA A 196 -12.22 -6.58 8.59
C ALA A 196 -10.95 -7.25 8.03
N VAL A 197 -10.93 -8.58 7.99
CA VAL A 197 -9.81 -9.37 7.48
C VAL A 197 -10.30 -10.41 6.47
N ILE A 198 -9.51 -10.59 5.41
CA ILE A 198 -9.63 -11.69 4.46
C ILE A 198 -8.39 -12.58 4.65
N HIS A 199 -8.63 -13.86 4.96
CA HIS A 199 -7.55 -14.82 5.23
C HIS A 199 -6.92 -15.42 3.96
N ASP A 200 -7.49 -15.12 2.79
CA ASP A 200 -6.95 -15.55 1.51
C ASP A 200 -5.71 -14.75 1.11
N ASP A 201 -4.77 -15.41 0.45
CA ASP A 201 -3.62 -14.76 -0.19
C ASP A 201 -4.09 -14.12 -1.49
N LEU A 202 -4.21 -12.79 -1.52
CA LEU A 202 -4.69 -12.04 -2.69
C LEU A 202 -3.56 -11.38 -3.48
N TYR A 203 -2.39 -11.24 -2.89
CA TYR A 203 -1.27 -10.47 -3.43
C TYR A 203 0.03 -11.24 -3.35
N GLU A 204 0.93 -11.07 -4.31
CA GLU A 204 2.28 -11.64 -4.32
C GLU A 204 3.31 -10.51 -4.32
N TRP A 205 4.04 -10.40 -3.23
CA TRP A 205 5.20 -9.54 -3.12
C TRP A 205 6.42 -10.21 -3.74
N LEU A 206 6.95 -9.62 -4.80
CA LEU A 206 8.06 -10.14 -5.58
C LEU A 206 9.38 -9.49 -5.19
N VAL A 207 10.18 -10.20 -4.40
CA VAL A 207 11.50 -9.73 -3.96
C VAL A 207 12.53 -9.93 -5.06
N ARG A 208 13.11 -8.83 -5.54
CA ARG A 208 14.15 -8.80 -6.57
C ARG A 208 15.42 -8.11 -6.09
N GLU A 209 16.56 -8.44 -6.69
CA GLU A 209 17.79 -7.67 -6.49
C GLU A 209 17.61 -6.23 -6.98
N GLY A 210 18.17 -5.27 -6.23
CA GLY A 210 18.08 -3.84 -6.56
C GLY A 210 16.75 -3.17 -6.19
N SER A 211 15.80 -3.88 -5.56
CA SER A 211 14.63 -3.23 -4.95
C SER A 211 15.04 -2.47 -3.68
N CYS A 212 14.27 -1.46 -3.28
CA CYS A 212 14.51 -0.70 -2.06
C CYS A 212 14.66 -1.58 -0.82
N THR A 213 13.97 -2.73 -0.79
CA THR A 213 13.99 -3.69 0.33
C THR A 213 15.20 -4.63 0.33
N THR A 214 15.97 -4.70 -0.75
CA THR A 214 17.17 -5.55 -0.88
C THR A 214 18.48 -4.77 -0.76
N THR A 215 18.45 -3.45 -0.67
CA THR A 215 19.63 -2.62 -0.40
C THR A 215 20.15 -2.91 1.01
N ASN A 216 21.39 -3.39 1.08
CA ASN A 216 21.97 -4.17 2.19
C ASN A 216 22.33 -3.42 3.47
N ASP A 217 21.91 -2.19 3.73
CA ASP A 217 22.25 -1.49 4.96
C ASP A 217 21.08 -1.51 5.97
N ARG A 218 20.82 -2.69 6.54
CA ARG A 218 19.77 -2.87 7.57
C ARG A 218 19.92 -1.95 8.77
N LYS A 219 21.16 -1.53 9.11
CA LYS A 219 21.38 -0.56 10.20
C LYS A 219 20.97 0.85 9.80
N LYS A 220 21.17 1.21 8.55
CA LYS A 220 20.73 2.50 8.00
C LYS A 220 19.22 2.55 7.93
N GLU A 221 18.57 1.50 7.44
CA GLU A 221 17.11 1.37 7.45
C GLU A 221 16.54 1.45 8.87
N ALA A 222 17.11 0.71 9.81
CA ALA A 222 16.68 0.75 11.22
C ALA A 222 16.76 2.16 11.83
N ARG A 223 17.75 2.96 11.48
CA ARG A 223 17.85 4.36 11.93
C ARG A 223 16.73 5.20 11.35
N TRP A 224 16.38 5.03 10.07
CA TRP A 224 15.26 5.72 9.45
C TRP A 224 13.91 5.38 10.13
N TYR A 225 13.65 4.09 10.36
CA TYR A 225 12.47 3.66 11.13
C TYR A 225 12.42 4.30 12.51
N LEU A 226 13.57 4.38 13.21
CA LEU A 226 13.63 5.03 14.52
C LEU A 226 13.29 6.51 14.47
N GLU A 227 13.78 7.24 13.48
CA GLU A 227 13.47 8.67 13.33
C GLU A 227 11.98 8.87 13.03
N ILE A 228 11.39 8.05 12.15
CA ILE A 228 9.97 8.08 11.84
C ILE A 228 9.12 7.88 13.11
N TYR A 229 9.40 6.82 13.87
CA TYR A 229 8.63 6.55 15.08
C TYR A 229 8.87 7.57 16.19
N LYS A 230 10.04 8.20 16.26
CA LYS A 230 10.27 9.32 17.16
C LYS A 230 9.46 10.56 16.78
N LEU A 231 9.35 10.86 15.48
CA LEU A 231 8.48 11.92 14.99
C LEU A 231 7.04 11.67 15.44
N MET A 232 6.52 10.47 15.23
CA MET A 232 5.17 10.09 15.66
C MET A 232 4.96 10.23 17.17
N MET A 233 5.98 9.97 17.99
CA MET A 233 5.89 10.13 19.44
C MET A 233 5.70 11.60 19.88
N ASN A 234 6.15 12.54 19.07
CA ASN A 234 6.06 13.97 19.34
C ASN A 234 4.81 14.62 18.72
N GLU A 235 4.05 13.90 17.91
CA GLU A 235 2.86 14.45 17.27
C GLU A 235 1.65 14.45 18.20
N ASP A 236 1.06 15.63 18.38
CA ASP A 236 -0.19 15.81 19.12
C ASP A 236 -1.43 15.44 18.27
N GLU A 237 -1.22 15.07 17.00
CA GLU A 237 -2.27 14.81 16.03
C GLU A 237 -2.84 13.38 16.11
N LEU A 238 -2.18 12.48 16.83
CA LEU A 238 -2.68 11.11 16.98
C LEU A 238 -3.93 11.09 17.88
N LYS A 239 -5.03 10.59 17.32
CA LYS A 239 -6.35 10.54 17.93
C LYS A 239 -6.40 9.60 19.15
N HIS A 240 -5.69 8.47 19.09
CA HIS A 240 -5.75 7.44 20.10
C HIS A 240 -4.42 7.25 20.84
N SER A 241 -4.49 7.09 22.16
CA SER A 241 -3.30 6.81 22.98
C SER A 241 -2.57 5.51 22.60
N TRP A 242 -3.27 4.51 22.07
CA TRP A 242 -2.68 3.27 21.61
C TRP A 242 -1.79 3.44 20.37
N ALA A 243 -2.00 4.47 19.56
CA ALA A 243 -1.13 4.76 18.40
C ALA A 243 0.29 5.13 18.85
N LYS A 244 0.42 5.94 19.92
CA LYS A 244 1.72 6.22 20.56
C LYS A 244 2.34 4.96 21.16
N GLU A 245 1.53 4.06 21.71
CA GLU A 245 2.03 2.79 22.23
C GLU A 245 2.51 1.86 21.10
N ALA A 246 1.80 1.80 19.97
CA ALA A 246 2.24 1.07 18.79
C ALA A 246 3.60 1.60 18.29
N ALA A 247 3.79 2.91 18.24
CA ALA A 247 5.07 3.52 17.87
C ALA A 247 6.19 3.15 18.85
N ARG A 248 5.95 3.16 20.18
CA ARG A 248 6.94 2.74 21.20
C ARG A 248 7.36 1.28 21.03
N GLN A 249 6.42 0.38 20.81
CA GLN A 249 6.71 -1.04 20.59
C GLN A 249 7.56 -1.25 19.33
N ARG A 250 7.30 -0.49 18.26
CA ARG A 250 8.12 -0.50 17.04
C ARG A 250 9.55 -0.02 17.31
N ILE A 251 9.70 1.10 18.02
CA ILE A 251 11.02 1.63 18.42
C ILE A 251 11.81 0.57 19.17
N GLN A 252 11.18 -0.10 20.15
CA GLN A 252 11.85 -1.13 20.94
C GLN A 252 12.24 -2.32 20.09
N TRP A 253 11.32 -2.84 19.26
CA TRP A 253 11.60 -3.96 18.35
C TRP A 253 12.75 -3.68 17.38
N ILE A 254 12.83 -2.46 16.81
CA ILE A 254 13.91 -2.06 15.91
C ILE A 254 15.24 -2.00 16.64
N LYS A 255 15.27 -1.44 17.85
CA LYS A 255 16.48 -1.39 18.68
C LYS A 255 17.00 -2.79 18.95
N ASP A 256 16.14 -3.69 19.42
CA ASP A 256 16.52 -5.04 19.81
C ASP A 256 17.00 -5.88 18.63
N ARG A 257 16.46 -5.65 17.43
CA ARG A 257 16.75 -6.47 16.25
C ARG A 257 17.92 -5.99 15.42
N TYR A 258 18.14 -4.68 15.33
CA TYR A 258 19.08 -4.10 14.37
C TYR A 258 20.17 -3.20 14.97
N LEU A 259 20.05 -2.76 16.20
CA LEU A 259 20.96 -1.78 16.81
C LEU A 259 21.69 -2.28 18.05
N THR A 260 21.40 -3.47 18.53
CA THR A 260 22.20 -4.21 19.50
C THR A 260 23.18 -5.13 18.78
#